data_c134005516a8dfc61ff6d88cfdd789fa
#
_entry.id   c134005516a8dfc61ff6d88cfdd789fa
#
_cell.length_a   1.000
_cell.length_b   1.000
_cell.length_c   1.000
_cell.angle_alpha   90.00
_cell.angle_beta   90.00
_cell.angle_gamma   90.00
#
_symmetry.space_group_name_H-M   'P 1'
#
loop_
_entity.id
_entity.type
_entity.pdbx_description
1 polymer ?
#
loop_
_entity_poly.entity_id
_entity_poly.type
_entity_poly.pdbx_seq_one_letter_code
_entity_poly.pdbx_strand_id
1 'polypeptide(L)'
;MRFITKHIHGDRAIWAIVALLSVFSFLPVYSASSNLVYVLGIGSVTGHLIKHVAIVLIGISIMYATHRIPFKYFSGLSVIALPIVWVLLVYTALQGNMIDGANASRWIKIPILGLSFQTSTLASVVLMVYVARYLSINKDKDIHFLRSLLVLWLPVLLVISTILPANLSTAALLIALVFVLAFIGGYPKKYLILMLGTAVVFLTLFIMTAKAYPDAFPNRVDTWMSRIESFTGDGDANTNYQVQRAKTAIATGGFLGKGAGKSVMKNLLPQSTSDFIYAIITEEYGMAGGLSLLFLYLLLLFRIFMSVYKTEHFFGQLLIVGVGLPIILQSLVNMGVAVSIFPVTGQPLPLISSGGTSIWMTFLALGIVQSVTAGRMAGNDEKNPLTILSEAV
;
A
#
# COMPACT_ATOMS: atom_id res chain seq x y z
N MET A 1 24.87 18.90 -9.43
CA MET A 1 24.89 17.88 -8.37
C MET A 1 24.89 18.44 -6.94
N ARG A 2 25.69 19.45 -6.60
CA ARG A 2 25.73 20.08 -5.25
C ARG A 2 24.39 20.64 -4.75
N PHE A 3 23.51 21.16 -5.63
CA PHE A 3 22.20 21.71 -5.23
C PHE A 3 21.23 20.62 -4.72
N ILE A 4 21.18 19.45 -5.40
CA ILE A 4 20.33 18.33 -5.03
C ILE A 4 20.77 17.72 -3.68
N THR A 5 22.09 17.60 -3.46
CA THR A 5 22.63 17.01 -2.22
C THR A 5 22.42 17.88 -0.99
N LYS A 6 22.21 19.18 -1.15
CA LYS A 6 21.98 20.14 -0.06
C LYS A 6 20.52 20.13 0.44
N HIS A 7 19.55 19.68 -0.38
CA HIS A 7 18.12 19.78 -0.08
C HIS A 7 17.43 18.43 0.11
N ILE A 8 18.04 17.32 -0.39
CA ILE A 8 17.51 15.95 -0.27
C ILE A 8 18.32 15.22 0.79
N HIS A 9 17.73 15.09 1.97
CA HIS A 9 18.29 14.31 3.08
C HIS A 9 17.70 12.89 3.08
N GLY A 10 18.35 11.97 3.81
CA GLY A 10 17.92 10.58 3.93
C GLY A 10 18.63 9.65 2.93
N ASP A 11 18.07 8.47 2.72
CA ASP A 11 18.66 7.42 1.87
C ASP A 11 18.51 7.75 0.38
N ARG A 12 19.64 8.08 -0.28
CA ARG A 12 19.66 8.46 -1.70
C ARG A 12 19.21 7.33 -2.62
N ALA A 13 19.43 6.06 -2.25
CA ALA A 13 19.00 4.94 -3.08
C ALA A 13 17.47 4.80 -3.07
N ILE A 14 16.80 5.03 -1.94
CA ILE A 14 15.34 5.06 -1.90
C ILE A 14 14.80 6.17 -2.81
N TRP A 15 15.38 7.39 -2.77
CA TRP A 15 14.99 8.48 -3.68
C TRP A 15 15.14 8.08 -5.14
N ALA A 16 16.27 7.44 -5.50
CA ALA A 16 16.53 7.02 -6.87
C ALA A 16 15.56 5.93 -7.34
N ILE A 17 15.28 4.92 -6.50
CA ILE A 17 14.33 3.84 -6.83
C ILE A 17 12.92 4.41 -7.01
N VAL A 18 12.48 5.29 -6.13
CA VAL A 18 11.16 5.94 -6.20
C VAL A 18 11.04 6.78 -7.46
N ALA A 19 12.06 7.57 -7.80
CA ALA A 19 12.08 8.34 -9.03
C ALA A 19 12.03 7.43 -10.27
N LEU A 20 12.80 6.33 -10.29
CA LEU A 20 12.82 5.38 -11.39
C LEU A 20 11.46 4.70 -11.57
N LEU A 21 10.84 4.20 -10.49
CA LEU A 21 9.50 3.62 -10.54
C LEU A 21 8.45 4.63 -11.02
N SER A 22 8.51 5.86 -10.51
CA SER A 22 7.59 6.94 -10.90
C SER A 22 7.69 7.30 -12.38
N VAL A 23 8.91 7.44 -12.91
CA VAL A 23 9.14 7.73 -14.33
C VAL A 23 8.69 6.55 -15.20
N PHE A 24 9.03 5.33 -14.78
CA PHE A 24 8.61 4.12 -15.49
C PHE A 24 7.09 4.02 -15.56
N SER A 25 6.35 4.47 -14.54
CA SER A 25 4.88 4.37 -14.51
C SER A 25 4.18 5.10 -15.66
N PHE A 26 4.79 6.12 -16.24
CA PHE A 26 4.15 6.95 -17.28
C PHE A 26 3.81 6.14 -18.54
N LEU A 27 4.71 5.26 -18.97
CA LEU A 27 4.51 4.47 -20.20
C LEU A 27 3.39 3.43 -20.06
N PRO A 28 3.39 2.55 -19.04
CA PRO A 28 2.31 1.59 -18.84
C PRO A 28 0.95 2.25 -18.59
N VAL A 29 0.91 3.35 -17.84
CA VAL A 29 -0.34 4.08 -17.57
C VAL A 29 -0.86 4.73 -18.86
N TYR A 30 -0.01 5.34 -19.68
CA TYR A 30 -0.40 5.85 -20.99
C TYR A 30 -0.98 4.76 -21.86
N SER A 31 -0.28 3.63 -21.97
CA SER A 31 -0.73 2.51 -22.77
C SER A 31 -2.06 1.92 -22.30
N ALA A 32 -2.17 1.62 -21.01
CA ALA A 32 -3.37 1.05 -20.42
C ALA A 32 -4.57 2.02 -20.44
N SER A 33 -4.32 3.35 -20.39
CA SER A 33 -5.38 4.37 -20.45
C SER A 33 -6.11 4.40 -21.80
N SER A 34 -5.54 3.80 -22.85
CA SER A 34 -6.22 3.64 -24.14
C SER A 34 -7.53 2.86 -24.02
N ASN A 35 -7.60 1.87 -23.12
CA ASN A 35 -8.83 1.14 -22.82
C ASN A 35 -9.95 2.07 -22.32
N LEU A 36 -9.64 2.98 -21.37
CA LEU A 36 -10.63 3.92 -20.82
C LEU A 36 -11.24 4.81 -21.91
N VAL A 37 -10.43 5.17 -22.91
CA VAL A 37 -10.87 6.08 -23.98
C VAL A 37 -11.58 5.32 -25.09
N TYR A 38 -10.97 4.27 -25.64
CA TYR A 38 -11.49 3.59 -26.84
C TYR A 38 -12.58 2.55 -26.54
N VAL A 39 -12.58 1.94 -25.36
CA VAL A 39 -13.57 0.93 -24.98
C VAL A 39 -14.69 1.54 -24.12
N LEU A 40 -14.34 2.38 -23.15
CA LEU A 40 -15.30 2.95 -22.20
C LEU A 40 -15.75 4.39 -22.55
N GLY A 41 -15.13 5.03 -23.53
CA GLY A 41 -15.46 6.40 -23.98
C GLY A 41 -15.16 7.50 -22.94
N ILE A 42 -14.24 7.26 -22.00
CA ILE A 42 -13.97 8.16 -20.88
C ILE A 42 -12.72 9.01 -21.16
N GLY A 43 -12.91 10.29 -21.42
CA GLY A 43 -11.83 11.29 -21.52
C GLY A 43 -10.93 11.13 -22.74
N SER A 44 -9.65 11.48 -22.60
CA SER A 44 -8.60 11.32 -23.61
C SER A 44 -7.36 10.66 -23.01
N VAL A 45 -6.61 9.89 -23.80
CA VAL A 45 -5.39 9.20 -23.34
C VAL A 45 -4.38 10.19 -22.79
N THR A 46 -4.19 11.31 -23.49
CA THR A 46 -3.31 12.40 -23.03
C THR A 46 -3.80 13.04 -21.74
N GLY A 47 -5.12 13.21 -21.59
CA GLY A 47 -5.73 13.72 -20.35
C GLY A 47 -5.47 12.82 -19.15
N HIS A 48 -5.59 11.50 -19.33
CA HIS A 48 -5.25 10.52 -18.29
C HIS A 48 -3.77 10.55 -17.91
N LEU A 49 -2.87 10.69 -18.90
CA LEU A 49 -1.44 10.82 -18.68
C LEU A 49 -1.11 12.11 -17.90
N ILE A 50 -1.64 13.26 -18.32
CA ILE A 50 -1.43 14.55 -17.63
C ILE A 50 -1.90 14.46 -16.18
N LYS A 51 -3.08 13.87 -15.95
CA LYS A 51 -3.60 13.63 -14.59
C LYS A 51 -2.66 12.76 -13.77
N HIS A 52 -2.12 11.68 -14.35
CA HIS A 52 -1.18 10.79 -13.66
C HIS A 52 0.13 11.52 -13.33
N VAL A 53 0.71 12.26 -14.28
CA VAL A 53 1.90 13.08 -14.05
C VAL A 53 1.68 14.09 -12.91
N ALA A 54 0.55 14.79 -12.91
CA ALA A 54 0.21 15.73 -11.84
C ALA A 54 0.11 15.02 -10.47
N ILE A 55 -0.52 13.85 -10.41
CA ILE A 55 -0.62 13.04 -9.18
C ILE A 55 0.77 12.64 -8.68
N VAL A 56 1.67 12.21 -9.56
CA VAL A 56 3.05 11.83 -9.21
C VAL A 56 3.84 13.05 -8.72
N LEU A 57 3.74 14.20 -9.39
CA LEU A 57 4.43 15.43 -8.96
C LEU A 57 3.95 15.91 -7.58
N ILE A 58 2.64 15.87 -7.32
CA ILE A 58 2.09 16.16 -5.99
C ILE A 58 2.61 15.14 -4.97
N GLY A 59 2.65 13.86 -5.34
CA GLY A 59 3.19 12.80 -4.49
C GLY A 59 4.66 13.03 -4.12
N ILE A 60 5.51 13.38 -5.09
CA ILE A 60 6.92 13.73 -4.83
C ILE A 60 7.01 14.94 -3.91
N SER A 61 6.14 15.94 -4.08
CA SER A 61 6.08 17.12 -3.20
C SER A 61 5.68 16.75 -1.77
N ILE A 62 4.72 15.81 -1.61
CA ILE A 62 4.32 15.24 -0.30
C ILE A 62 5.52 14.54 0.34
N MET A 63 6.21 13.66 -0.39
CA MET A 63 7.39 12.95 0.10
C MET A 63 8.49 13.95 0.52
N TYR A 64 8.71 14.99 -0.30
CA TYR A 64 9.68 16.03 0.00
C TYR A 64 9.30 16.88 1.22
N ALA A 65 8.04 17.24 1.40
CA ALA A 65 7.57 17.95 2.59
C ALA A 65 7.69 17.07 3.84
N THR A 66 7.26 15.81 3.74
CA THR A 66 7.23 14.86 4.87
C THR A 66 8.63 14.52 5.36
N HIS A 67 9.62 14.33 4.48
CA HIS A 67 10.98 13.99 4.90
C HIS A 67 11.68 15.11 5.70
N ARG A 68 11.20 16.34 5.60
CA ARG A 68 11.70 17.49 6.38
C ARG A 68 11.19 17.52 7.82
N ILE A 69 10.09 16.82 8.10
CA ILE A 69 9.50 16.76 9.43
C ILE A 69 10.30 15.77 10.28
N PRO A 70 10.86 16.16 11.44
CA PRO A 70 11.54 15.21 12.31
C PRO A 70 10.61 14.06 12.72
N PHE A 71 11.05 12.82 12.52
CA PHE A 71 10.23 11.60 12.68
C PHE A 71 9.60 11.47 14.08
N LYS A 72 10.18 12.09 15.11
CA LYS A 72 9.66 12.09 16.49
C LYS A 72 8.24 12.68 16.57
N TYR A 73 7.91 13.66 15.74
CA TYR A 73 6.57 14.27 15.73
C TYR A 73 5.48 13.33 15.23
N PHE A 74 5.79 12.37 14.38
CA PHE A 74 4.80 11.39 13.92
C PHE A 74 4.23 10.55 15.07
N SER A 75 4.99 10.34 16.15
CA SER A 75 4.51 9.69 17.35
C SER A 75 3.30 10.40 17.97
N GLY A 76 3.40 11.71 18.24
CA GLY A 76 2.29 12.49 18.78
C GLY A 76 1.15 12.67 17.77
N LEU A 77 1.51 12.97 16.51
CA LEU A 77 0.55 13.20 15.45
C LEU A 77 -0.36 11.98 15.22
N SER A 78 0.15 10.75 15.34
CA SER A 78 -0.63 9.53 15.14
C SER A 78 -1.80 9.39 16.12
N VAL A 79 -1.66 9.88 17.35
CA VAL A 79 -2.71 9.83 18.38
C VAL A 79 -3.88 10.74 18.04
N ILE A 80 -3.59 11.92 17.48
CA ILE A 80 -4.60 12.90 17.06
C ILE A 80 -5.20 12.49 15.71
N ALA A 81 -4.36 12.02 14.78
CA ALA A 81 -4.79 11.66 13.44
C ALA A 81 -5.68 10.41 13.42
N LEU A 82 -5.44 9.42 14.30
CA LEU A 82 -6.15 8.15 14.27
C LEU A 82 -7.67 8.29 14.46
N PRO A 83 -8.20 9.01 15.48
CA PRO A 83 -9.63 9.22 15.61
C PRO A 83 -10.21 10.04 14.45
N ILE A 84 -9.49 11.04 13.92
CA ILE A 84 -9.93 11.83 12.77
C ILE A 84 -10.09 10.93 11.55
N VAL A 85 -9.10 10.08 11.28
CA VAL A 85 -9.14 9.15 10.14
C VAL A 85 -10.21 8.09 10.32
N TRP A 86 -10.44 7.62 11.55
CA TRP A 86 -11.54 6.69 11.82
C TRP A 86 -12.91 7.34 11.54
N VAL A 87 -13.14 8.59 11.96
CA VAL A 87 -14.36 9.33 11.62
C VAL A 87 -14.53 9.48 10.10
N LEU A 88 -13.43 9.76 9.36
CA LEU A 88 -13.45 9.80 7.90
C LEU A 88 -13.80 8.46 7.27
N LEU A 89 -13.32 7.35 7.85
CA LEU A 89 -13.68 5.99 7.40
C LEU A 89 -15.17 5.71 7.62
N VAL A 90 -15.70 6.03 8.79
CA VAL A 90 -17.12 5.86 9.11
C VAL A 90 -17.97 6.72 8.16
N TYR A 91 -17.60 7.98 7.95
CA TYR A 91 -18.29 8.87 7.00
C TYR A 91 -18.31 8.27 5.58
N THR A 92 -17.15 7.74 5.12
CA THR A 92 -17.04 7.12 3.80
C THR A 92 -17.90 5.85 3.69
N ALA A 93 -17.94 5.04 4.75
CA ALA A 93 -18.77 3.83 4.79
C ALA A 93 -20.27 4.14 4.73
N LEU A 94 -20.70 5.23 5.38
CA LEU A 94 -22.11 5.67 5.41
C LEU A 94 -22.58 6.32 4.10
N GLN A 95 -21.68 6.92 3.31
CA GLN A 95 -22.06 7.57 2.05
C GLN A 95 -22.62 6.60 0.99
N GLY A 96 -22.30 5.32 1.05
CA GLY A 96 -22.90 4.25 0.22
C GLY A 96 -22.83 4.43 -1.29
N ASN A 97 -21.97 5.34 -1.80
CA ASN A 97 -21.94 5.72 -3.21
C ASN A 97 -21.38 4.61 -4.10
N MET A 98 -22.02 4.37 -5.23
CA MET A 98 -21.49 3.60 -6.36
C MET A 98 -20.71 4.55 -7.28
N ILE A 99 -19.47 4.19 -7.62
CA ILE A 99 -18.68 4.88 -8.66
C ILE A 99 -18.36 3.83 -9.74
N ASP A 100 -18.78 4.09 -10.97
CA ASP A 100 -18.54 3.23 -12.13
C ASP A 100 -18.97 1.75 -11.93
N GLY A 101 -20.11 1.53 -11.27
CA GLY A 101 -20.66 0.20 -11.00
C GLY A 101 -19.94 -0.58 -9.89
N ALA A 102 -18.84 -0.06 -9.34
CA ALA A 102 -18.17 -0.63 -8.19
C ALA A 102 -18.65 0.05 -6.90
N ASN A 103 -18.78 -0.72 -5.81
CA ASN A 103 -19.17 -0.18 -4.53
C ASN A 103 -18.07 0.76 -4.01
N ALA A 104 -18.32 2.06 -4.09
CA ALA A 104 -17.40 3.15 -3.83
C ALA A 104 -17.43 3.64 -2.38
N SER A 105 -18.00 2.88 -1.45
CA SER A 105 -18.04 3.20 -0.02
C SER A 105 -16.66 3.33 0.65
N ARG A 106 -15.59 3.37 -0.13
CA ARG A 106 -14.19 3.55 0.29
C ARG A 106 -13.54 4.83 -0.27
N TRP A 107 -14.29 5.60 -1.08
CA TRP A 107 -13.77 6.77 -1.78
C TRP A 107 -14.59 8.01 -1.46
N ILE A 108 -13.93 9.12 -1.14
CA ILE A 108 -14.55 10.45 -1.05
C ILE A 108 -14.22 11.19 -2.35
N LYS A 109 -15.25 11.66 -3.07
CA LYS A 109 -15.04 12.55 -4.22
C LYS A 109 -14.69 13.94 -3.71
N ILE A 110 -13.58 14.50 -4.15
CA ILE A 110 -13.20 15.89 -3.89
C ILE A 110 -13.80 16.73 -5.04
N PRO A 111 -14.88 17.52 -4.80
CA PRO A 111 -15.65 18.15 -5.88
C PRO A 111 -14.82 19.11 -6.75
N ILE A 112 -13.86 19.83 -6.13
CA ILE A 112 -13.07 20.89 -6.77
C ILE A 112 -12.02 20.31 -7.73
N LEU A 113 -11.45 19.14 -7.43
CA LEU A 113 -10.32 18.57 -8.18
C LEU A 113 -10.71 17.38 -9.06
N GLY A 114 -11.96 16.92 -9.00
CA GLY A 114 -12.39 15.71 -9.72
C GLY A 114 -11.60 14.46 -9.34
N LEU A 115 -10.96 14.47 -8.17
CA LEU A 115 -10.18 13.37 -7.63
C LEU A 115 -11.00 12.62 -6.58
N SER A 116 -10.81 11.30 -6.52
CA SER A 116 -11.36 10.46 -5.46
C SER A 116 -10.25 10.15 -4.44
N PHE A 117 -10.54 10.40 -3.17
CA PHE A 117 -9.64 10.13 -2.04
C PHE A 117 -10.01 8.82 -1.36
N GLN A 118 -9.06 7.91 -1.25
CA GLN A 118 -9.27 6.62 -0.58
C GLN A 118 -8.88 6.74 0.89
N THR A 119 -9.87 6.77 1.78
CA THR A 119 -9.68 6.95 3.22
C THR A 119 -8.94 5.78 3.87
N SER A 120 -9.16 4.55 3.38
CA SER A 120 -8.52 3.34 3.93
C SER A 120 -6.99 3.32 3.77
N THR A 121 -6.44 3.94 2.71
CA THR A 121 -4.98 4.01 2.53
C THR A 121 -4.33 4.97 3.51
N LEU A 122 -4.97 6.12 3.79
CA LEU A 122 -4.52 7.03 4.85
C LEU A 122 -4.63 6.36 6.22
N ALA A 123 -5.75 5.68 6.48
CA ALA A 123 -5.96 4.95 7.74
C ALA A 123 -4.88 3.90 7.97
N SER A 124 -4.46 3.18 6.92
CA SER A 124 -3.37 2.20 7.01
C SER A 124 -2.05 2.83 7.45
N VAL A 125 -1.66 3.96 6.85
CA VAL A 125 -0.43 4.66 7.24
C VAL A 125 -0.51 5.15 8.69
N VAL A 126 -1.59 5.84 9.06
CA VAL A 126 -1.75 6.41 10.41
C VAL A 126 -1.80 5.31 11.47
N LEU A 127 -2.52 4.20 11.20
CA LEU A 127 -2.60 3.07 12.10
C LEU A 127 -1.23 2.42 12.34
N MET A 128 -0.44 2.21 11.28
CA MET A 128 0.90 1.62 11.40
C MET A 128 1.85 2.51 12.21
N VAL A 129 1.75 3.84 12.05
CA VAL A 129 2.51 4.80 12.88
C VAL A 129 2.08 4.71 14.34
N TYR A 130 0.77 4.61 14.62
CA TYR A 130 0.22 4.46 15.97
C TYR A 130 0.69 3.16 16.64
N VAL A 131 0.64 2.04 15.91
CA VAL A 131 1.13 0.74 16.40
C VAL A 131 2.62 0.81 16.72
N ALA A 132 3.44 1.38 15.83
CA ALA A 132 4.87 1.58 16.05
C ALA A 132 5.14 2.43 17.32
N ARG A 133 4.35 3.49 17.52
CA ARG A 133 4.41 4.31 18.75
C ARG A 133 4.11 3.50 19.99
N TYR A 134 2.99 2.76 20.00
CA TYR A 134 2.57 1.96 21.15
C TYR A 134 3.66 0.96 21.56
N LEU A 135 4.20 0.23 20.57
CA LEU A 135 5.25 -0.77 20.80
C LEU A 135 6.53 -0.11 21.32
N SER A 136 6.91 1.04 20.77
CA SER A 136 8.11 1.76 21.22
C SER A 136 8.01 2.26 22.67
N ILE A 137 6.87 2.78 23.09
CA ILE A 137 6.66 3.29 24.46
C ILE A 137 6.64 2.14 25.49
N ASN A 138 6.27 0.94 25.06
CA ASN A 138 6.14 -0.23 25.93
C ASN A 138 7.27 -1.26 25.74
N LYS A 139 8.40 -0.89 25.08
CA LYS A 139 9.49 -1.78 24.74
C LYS A 139 10.03 -2.61 25.92
N ASP A 140 10.25 -1.96 27.06
CA ASP A 140 10.90 -2.58 28.23
C ASP A 140 9.92 -2.71 29.41
N LYS A 141 8.60 -2.73 29.12
CA LYS A 141 7.55 -2.81 30.15
C LYS A 141 6.78 -4.11 30.03
N ASP A 142 6.33 -4.61 31.18
CA ASP A 142 5.37 -5.70 31.21
C ASP A 142 4.03 -5.26 30.62
N ILE A 143 3.67 -5.86 29.50
CA ILE A 143 2.42 -5.57 28.80
C ILE A 143 1.31 -6.40 29.40
N HIS A 144 0.39 -5.77 30.13
CA HIS A 144 -0.84 -6.40 30.61
C HIS A 144 -1.83 -6.57 29.44
N PHE A 145 -2.37 -7.78 29.28
CA PHE A 145 -3.27 -8.13 28.18
C PHE A 145 -4.47 -7.19 28.05
N LEU A 146 -5.24 -7.00 29.12
CA LEU A 146 -6.45 -6.16 29.11
C LEU A 146 -6.14 -4.68 28.76
N ARG A 147 -5.04 -4.14 29.29
CA ARG A 147 -4.62 -2.77 28.93
C ARG A 147 -4.21 -2.67 27.46
N SER A 148 -3.49 -3.67 26.95
CA SER A 148 -3.11 -3.68 25.54
C SER A 148 -4.31 -3.89 24.62
N LEU A 149 -5.31 -4.65 25.06
CA LEU A 149 -6.56 -4.84 24.31
C LEU A 149 -7.28 -3.50 24.10
N LEU A 150 -7.34 -2.65 25.11
CA LEU A 150 -8.00 -1.34 25.02
C LEU A 150 -7.15 -0.30 24.26
N VAL A 151 -5.84 -0.23 24.53
CA VAL A 151 -5.01 0.86 23.99
C VAL A 151 -4.44 0.54 22.62
N LEU A 152 -4.10 -0.71 22.31
CA LEU A 152 -3.56 -1.10 21.01
C LEU A 152 -4.64 -1.70 20.11
N TRP A 153 -5.29 -2.78 20.58
CA TRP A 153 -6.13 -3.62 19.73
C TRP A 153 -7.50 -3.04 19.45
N LEU A 154 -8.12 -2.33 20.39
CA LEU A 154 -9.41 -1.67 20.16
C LEU A 154 -9.32 -0.65 18.99
N PRO A 155 -8.36 0.30 18.95
CA PRO A 155 -8.18 1.16 17.79
C PRO A 155 -7.89 0.40 16.48
N VAL A 156 -7.08 -0.67 16.54
CA VAL A 156 -6.83 -1.54 15.38
C VAL A 156 -8.13 -2.17 14.88
N LEU A 157 -8.91 -2.75 15.77
CA LEU A 157 -10.18 -3.41 15.43
C LEU A 157 -11.23 -2.41 14.89
N LEU A 158 -11.31 -1.21 15.46
CA LEU A 158 -12.22 -0.16 14.97
C LEU A 158 -11.89 0.25 13.53
N VAL A 159 -10.62 0.45 13.21
CA VAL A 159 -10.19 0.77 11.83
C VAL A 159 -10.47 -0.40 10.90
N ILE A 160 -10.08 -1.62 11.29
CA ILE A 160 -10.23 -2.81 10.43
C ILE A 160 -11.69 -3.15 10.20
N SER A 161 -12.55 -3.13 11.23
CA SER A 161 -13.97 -3.42 11.11
C SER A 161 -14.69 -2.43 10.18
N THR A 162 -14.24 -1.19 10.13
CA THR A 162 -14.79 -0.18 9.21
C THR A 162 -14.32 -0.37 7.76
N ILE A 163 -13.07 -0.85 7.55
CA ILE A 163 -12.53 -1.13 6.21
C ILE A 163 -13.08 -2.44 5.65
N LEU A 164 -13.26 -3.45 6.49
CA LEU A 164 -13.57 -4.83 6.11
C LEU A 164 -14.79 -4.98 5.18
N PRO A 165 -15.96 -4.35 5.43
CA PRO A 165 -17.11 -4.45 4.54
C PRO A 165 -16.84 -3.89 3.15
N ALA A 166 -16.00 -2.85 3.04
CA ALA A 166 -15.68 -2.21 1.77
C ALA A 166 -14.53 -2.90 1.03
N ASN A 167 -13.55 -3.48 1.75
CA ASN A 167 -12.35 -4.08 1.17
C ASN A 167 -11.69 -5.11 2.09
N LEU A 168 -12.14 -6.37 1.97
CA LEU A 168 -11.58 -7.50 2.72
C LEU A 168 -10.07 -7.63 2.57
N SER A 169 -9.55 -7.49 1.33
CA SER A 169 -8.12 -7.67 1.05
C SER A 169 -7.25 -6.62 1.74
N THR A 170 -7.70 -5.35 1.77
CA THR A 170 -7.00 -4.29 2.52
C THR A 170 -7.04 -4.55 4.02
N ALA A 171 -8.20 -4.95 4.54
CA ALA A 171 -8.35 -5.28 5.97
C ALA A 171 -7.47 -6.46 6.37
N ALA A 172 -7.46 -7.54 5.57
CA ALA A 172 -6.63 -8.73 5.80
C ALA A 172 -5.13 -8.42 5.74
N LEU A 173 -4.69 -7.65 4.74
CA LEU A 173 -3.29 -7.23 4.63
C LEU A 173 -2.89 -6.35 5.82
N LEU A 174 -3.73 -5.41 6.20
CA LEU A 174 -3.45 -4.48 7.30
C LEU A 174 -3.36 -5.20 8.65
N ILE A 175 -4.29 -6.13 8.95
CA ILE A 175 -4.23 -6.90 10.20
C ILE A 175 -2.97 -7.78 10.23
N ALA A 176 -2.62 -8.44 9.12
CA ALA A 176 -1.40 -9.23 9.02
C ALA A 176 -0.15 -8.37 9.29
N LEU A 177 -0.08 -7.16 8.71
CA LEU A 177 1.01 -6.22 8.92
C LEU A 177 1.09 -5.73 10.37
N VAL A 178 -0.06 -5.50 11.04
CA VAL A 178 -0.10 -5.15 12.47
C VAL A 178 0.46 -6.28 13.31
N PHE A 179 0.09 -7.54 13.02
CA PHE A 179 0.64 -8.71 13.71
C PHE A 179 2.16 -8.84 13.50
N VAL A 180 2.64 -8.67 12.26
CA VAL A 180 4.08 -8.68 11.94
C VAL A 180 4.81 -7.57 12.71
N LEU A 181 4.28 -6.35 12.69
CA LEU A 181 4.89 -5.23 13.41
C LEU A 181 4.87 -5.45 14.93
N ALA A 182 3.78 -5.99 15.49
CA ALA A 182 3.67 -6.34 16.90
C ALA A 182 4.70 -7.41 17.28
N PHE A 183 4.89 -8.44 16.45
CA PHE A 183 5.90 -9.47 16.65
C PHE A 183 7.33 -8.89 16.62
N ILE A 184 7.65 -8.08 15.64
CA ILE A 184 8.97 -7.41 15.53
C ILE A 184 9.19 -6.43 16.70
N GLY A 185 8.14 -5.74 17.12
CA GLY A 185 8.16 -4.77 18.23
C GLY A 185 8.19 -5.38 19.63
N GLY A 186 8.33 -6.72 19.73
CA GLY A 186 8.48 -7.40 21.01
C GLY A 186 7.18 -7.57 21.81
N TYR A 187 6.01 -7.46 21.18
CA TYR A 187 4.75 -7.76 21.84
C TYR A 187 4.71 -9.22 22.32
N PRO A 188 4.14 -9.54 23.51
CA PRO A 188 4.19 -10.90 24.07
C PRO A 188 3.59 -11.96 23.13
N LYS A 189 4.41 -12.92 22.71
CA LYS A 189 4.04 -13.98 21.74
C LYS A 189 2.81 -14.77 22.17
N LYS A 190 2.65 -15.03 23.48
CA LYS A 190 1.48 -15.72 24.04
C LYS A 190 0.16 -15.02 23.69
N TYR A 191 0.13 -13.69 23.71
CA TYR A 191 -1.06 -12.92 23.39
C TYR A 191 -1.30 -12.86 21.86
N LEU A 192 -0.23 -12.80 21.05
CA LEU A 192 -0.36 -12.88 19.59
C LEU A 192 -0.94 -14.24 19.16
N ILE A 193 -0.44 -15.34 19.73
CA ILE A 193 -0.94 -16.70 19.45
C ILE A 193 -2.40 -16.83 19.88
N LEU A 194 -2.74 -16.35 21.09
CA LEU A 194 -4.12 -16.34 21.57
C LEU A 194 -5.05 -15.60 20.62
N MET A 195 -4.67 -14.38 20.21
CA MET A 195 -5.48 -13.55 19.32
C MET A 195 -5.60 -14.16 17.91
N LEU A 196 -4.51 -14.72 17.38
CA LEU A 196 -4.54 -15.40 16.10
C LEU A 196 -5.44 -16.63 16.15
N GLY A 197 -5.33 -17.45 17.20
CA GLY A 197 -6.20 -18.61 17.41
C GLY A 197 -7.68 -18.20 17.51
N THR A 198 -7.97 -17.16 18.30
CA THR A 198 -9.34 -16.62 18.41
C THR A 198 -9.86 -16.11 17.06
N ALA A 199 -9.03 -15.41 16.30
CA ALA A 199 -9.40 -14.91 14.97
C ALA A 199 -9.70 -16.05 13.98
N VAL A 200 -8.89 -17.12 13.99
CA VAL A 200 -9.12 -18.31 13.15
C VAL A 200 -10.43 -19.00 13.53
N VAL A 201 -10.69 -19.22 14.81
CA VAL A 201 -11.96 -19.83 15.29
C VAL A 201 -13.15 -18.96 14.86
N PHE A 202 -13.06 -17.64 15.08
CA PHE A 202 -14.13 -16.73 14.68
C PHE A 202 -14.38 -16.73 13.17
N LEU A 203 -13.31 -16.71 12.36
CA LEU A 203 -13.40 -16.75 10.90
C LEU A 203 -14.02 -18.08 10.42
N THR A 204 -13.62 -19.20 11.02
CA THR A 204 -14.19 -20.51 10.69
C THR A 204 -15.69 -20.58 11.01
N LEU A 205 -16.08 -20.12 12.19
CA LEU A 205 -17.50 -20.05 12.59
C LEU A 205 -18.28 -19.10 11.67
N PHE A 206 -17.70 -17.94 11.31
CA PHE A 206 -18.32 -17.00 10.38
C PHE A 206 -18.56 -17.63 8.99
N ILE A 207 -17.56 -18.33 8.42
CA ILE A 207 -17.69 -19.01 7.14
C ILE A 207 -18.75 -20.12 7.22
N MET A 208 -18.76 -20.89 8.30
CA MET A 208 -19.77 -21.96 8.50
C MET A 208 -21.19 -21.39 8.58
N THR A 209 -21.38 -20.31 9.35
CA THR A 209 -22.69 -19.64 9.46
C THR A 209 -23.13 -18.97 8.17
N ALA A 210 -22.21 -18.34 7.45
CA ALA A 210 -22.51 -17.72 6.15
C ALA A 210 -22.93 -18.77 5.10
N LYS A 211 -22.31 -19.95 5.10
CA LYS A 211 -22.71 -21.06 4.22
C LYS A 211 -24.06 -21.68 4.63
N ALA A 212 -24.34 -21.75 5.94
CA ALA A 212 -25.58 -22.34 6.44
C ALA A 212 -26.81 -21.43 6.24
N TYR A 213 -26.60 -20.11 6.26
CA TYR A 213 -27.65 -19.09 6.16
C TYR A 213 -27.29 -17.99 5.15
N PRO A 214 -27.23 -18.29 3.83
CA PRO A 214 -26.79 -17.30 2.81
C PRO A 214 -27.63 -16.03 2.82
N ASP A 215 -28.95 -16.13 2.95
CA ASP A 215 -29.89 -15.01 2.91
C ASP A 215 -29.79 -14.07 4.13
N ALA A 216 -29.12 -14.48 5.20
CA ALA A 216 -28.93 -13.67 6.40
C ALA A 216 -27.78 -12.68 6.29
N PHE A 217 -26.92 -12.82 5.29
CA PHE A 217 -25.72 -12.01 5.14
C PHE A 217 -25.83 -11.05 3.93
N PRO A 218 -25.21 -9.86 4.01
CA PRO A 218 -25.17 -8.92 2.88
C PRO A 218 -24.49 -9.54 1.65
N ASN A 219 -24.90 -9.18 0.43
CA ASN A 219 -24.34 -9.62 -0.87
C ASN A 219 -22.80 -9.49 -1.01
N ARG A 220 -22.16 -8.85 -0.04
CA ARG A 220 -20.68 -8.73 0.04
C ARG A 220 -19.98 -10.01 0.44
N VAL A 221 -20.61 -10.82 1.28
CA VAL A 221 -20.07 -12.12 1.70
C VAL A 221 -20.00 -13.06 0.49
N ASP A 222 -20.99 -12.99 -0.40
CA ASP A 222 -21.01 -13.75 -1.67
C ASP A 222 -19.81 -13.35 -2.55
N THR A 223 -19.49 -12.04 -2.61
CA THR A 223 -18.30 -11.58 -3.35
C THR A 223 -17.00 -12.10 -2.76
N TRP A 224 -16.91 -12.26 -1.44
CA TRP A 224 -15.72 -12.80 -0.77
C TRP A 224 -15.60 -14.31 -1.02
N MET A 225 -16.72 -15.03 -0.88
CA MET A 225 -16.79 -16.45 -1.17
C MET A 225 -16.45 -16.74 -2.62
N SER A 226 -17.05 -16.00 -3.57
CA SER A 226 -16.79 -16.11 -5.01
C SER A 226 -15.30 -15.92 -5.35
N ARG A 227 -14.59 -14.98 -4.71
CA ARG A 227 -13.14 -14.79 -4.92
C ARG A 227 -12.30 -15.97 -4.41
N ILE A 228 -12.70 -16.59 -3.30
CA ILE A 228 -12.02 -17.78 -2.75
C ILE A 228 -12.31 -18.98 -3.65
N GLU A 229 -13.55 -19.17 -4.07
CA GLU A 229 -14.00 -20.25 -4.95
C GLU A 229 -13.37 -20.13 -6.34
N SER A 230 -13.25 -18.90 -6.88
CA SER A 230 -12.56 -18.64 -8.14
C SER A 230 -11.07 -19.03 -8.08
N PHE A 231 -10.45 -18.90 -6.92
CA PHE A 231 -9.07 -19.32 -6.73
C PHE A 231 -8.92 -20.85 -6.66
N THR A 232 -9.93 -21.55 -6.14
CA THR A 232 -9.96 -23.04 -6.08
C THR A 232 -10.49 -23.71 -7.34
N GLY A 233 -11.00 -22.96 -8.32
CA GLY A 233 -11.44 -23.47 -9.63
C GLY A 233 -12.94 -23.43 -9.90
N ASP A 234 -13.78 -23.20 -8.87
CA ASP A 234 -15.26 -23.25 -8.98
C ASP A 234 -15.93 -21.86 -8.99
N GLY A 235 -15.16 -20.79 -9.27
CA GLY A 235 -15.62 -19.44 -9.04
C GLY A 235 -16.29 -18.72 -10.21
N ASP A 236 -16.69 -17.47 -9.94
CA ASP A 236 -17.39 -16.56 -10.84
C ASP A 236 -16.68 -16.38 -12.20
N ALA A 237 -17.45 -16.48 -13.28
CA ALA A 237 -16.99 -16.36 -14.65
C ALA A 237 -16.21 -15.05 -14.92
N ASN A 238 -16.59 -13.92 -14.28
CA ASN A 238 -15.92 -12.65 -14.46
C ASN A 238 -14.53 -12.60 -13.81
N THR A 239 -14.37 -13.17 -12.62
CA THR A 239 -13.08 -13.24 -11.93
C THR A 239 -12.14 -14.19 -12.67
N ASN A 240 -12.65 -15.35 -13.12
CA ASN A 240 -11.90 -16.29 -13.92
C ASN A 240 -11.48 -15.68 -15.27
N TYR A 241 -12.35 -14.87 -15.89
CA TYR A 241 -12.03 -14.12 -17.11
C TYR A 241 -10.85 -13.16 -16.93
N GLN A 242 -10.86 -12.35 -15.87
CA GLN A 242 -9.76 -11.41 -15.60
C GLN A 242 -8.42 -12.12 -15.39
N VAL A 243 -8.41 -13.19 -14.59
CA VAL A 243 -7.22 -13.98 -14.29
C VAL A 243 -6.68 -14.65 -15.56
N GLN A 244 -7.56 -15.24 -16.38
CA GLN A 244 -7.15 -15.86 -17.64
C GLN A 244 -6.57 -14.84 -18.62
N ARG A 245 -7.17 -13.64 -18.75
CA ARG A 245 -6.64 -12.57 -19.59
C ARG A 245 -5.29 -12.05 -19.11
N ALA A 246 -5.11 -11.94 -17.78
CA ALA A 246 -3.81 -11.57 -17.22
C ALA A 246 -2.72 -12.62 -17.51
N LYS A 247 -3.04 -13.92 -17.37
CA LYS A 247 -2.13 -15.02 -17.75
C LYS A 247 -1.80 -15.00 -19.24
N THR A 248 -2.81 -14.77 -20.10
CA THR A 248 -2.62 -14.68 -21.55
C THR A 248 -1.71 -13.48 -21.89
N ALA A 249 -1.89 -12.31 -21.25
CA ALA A 249 -1.01 -11.17 -21.42
C ALA A 249 0.45 -11.53 -21.10
N ILE A 250 0.69 -12.12 -19.94
CA ILE A 250 2.03 -12.54 -19.52
C ILE A 250 2.64 -13.57 -20.48
N ALA A 251 1.87 -14.59 -20.86
CA ALA A 251 2.34 -15.64 -21.76
C ALA A 251 2.67 -15.11 -23.15
N THR A 252 1.85 -14.19 -23.69
CA THR A 252 2.05 -13.62 -25.03
C THR A 252 3.15 -12.56 -25.08
N GLY A 253 3.58 -12.02 -23.93
CA GLY A 253 4.70 -11.09 -23.84
C GLY A 253 6.05 -11.73 -24.14
N GLY A 254 6.21 -13.03 -23.88
CA GLY A 254 7.49 -13.73 -24.07
C GLY A 254 8.61 -13.11 -23.24
N PHE A 255 9.86 -13.18 -23.73
CA PHE A 255 11.02 -12.68 -23.00
C PHE A 255 11.23 -11.17 -23.15
N LEU A 256 11.09 -10.63 -24.38
CA LEU A 256 11.37 -9.21 -24.70
C LEU A 256 10.11 -8.34 -24.82
N GLY A 257 8.91 -8.94 -24.82
CA GLY A 257 7.65 -8.22 -24.96
C GLY A 257 7.28 -7.90 -26.40
N LYS A 258 6.03 -7.43 -26.56
CA LYS A 258 5.47 -7.00 -27.87
C LYS A 258 5.89 -5.57 -28.25
N GLY A 259 6.50 -4.84 -27.35
CA GLY A 259 6.85 -3.43 -27.44
C GLY A 259 5.86 -2.51 -26.73
N ALA A 260 6.36 -1.35 -26.30
CA ALA A 260 5.58 -0.34 -25.58
C ALA A 260 4.33 0.06 -26.36
N GLY A 261 3.18 0.12 -25.71
CA GLY A 261 1.91 0.48 -26.32
C GLY A 261 1.24 -0.60 -27.16
N LYS A 262 1.86 -1.77 -27.35
CA LYS A 262 1.36 -2.85 -28.23
C LYS A 262 0.64 -3.98 -27.50
N SER A 263 0.30 -3.80 -26.23
CA SER A 263 -0.53 -4.78 -25.51
C SER A 263 -1.91 -4.90 -26.18
N VAL A 264 -2.33 -6.12 -26.47
CA VAL A 264 -3.68 -6.44 -26.94
C VAL A 264 -4.62 -6.59 -25.74
N MET A 265 -4.12 -7.20 -24.67
CA MET A 265 -4.93 -7.52 -23.50
C MET A 265 -5.36 -6.28 -22.70
N LYS A 266 -4.70 -5.12 -22.86
CA LYS A 266 -5.11 -3.87 -22.21
C LYS A 266 -6.56 -3.47 -22.51
N ASN A 267 -7.08 -3.81 -23.71
CA ASN A 267 -8.46 -3.49 -24.11
C ASN A 267 -9.47 -4.54 -23.67
N LEU A 268 -9.01 -5.74 -23.33
CA LEU A 268 -9.85 -6.87 -22.92
C LEU A 268 -9.85 -7.09 -21.42
N LEU A 269 -8.87 -6.50 -20.69
CA LEU A 269 -8.67 -6.69 -19.26
C LEU A 269 -9.29 -5.54 -18.49
N PRO A 270 -10.41 -5.74 -17.77
CA PRO A 270 -10.93 -4.76 -16.85
C PRO A 270 -9.87 -4.38 -15.82
N GLN A 271 -9.84 -3.13 -15.36
CA GLN A 271 -8.84 -2.64 -14.38
C GLN A 271 -7.38 -2.76 -14.86
N SER A 272 -7.14 -2.77 -16.19
CA SER A 272 -5.79 -2.83 -16.78
C SER A 272 -4.86 -1.70 -16.30
N THR A 273 -5.42 -0.53 -15.96
CA THR A 273 -4.67 0.64 -15.47
C THR A 273 -4.35 0.57 -13.97
N SER A 274 -5.00 -0.31 -13.20
CA SER A 274 -4.88 -0.39 -11.74
C SER A 274 -4.37 -1.75 -11.27
N ASP A 275 -5.25 -2.72 -11.15
CA ASP A 275 -4.99 -3.96 -10.42
C ASP A 275 -4.18 -4.98 -11.25
N PHE A 276 -4.30 -4.92 -12.59
CA PHE A 276 -3.62 -5.82 -13.51
C PHE A 276 -2.55 -5.15 -14.38
N ILE A 277 -2.09 -3.97 -13.98
CA ILE A 277 -1.06 -3.24 -14.75
C ILE A 277 0.23 -4.05 -14.92
N TYR A 278 0.58 -4.91 -13.95
CA TYR A 278 1.74 -5.79 -14.04
C TYR A 278 1.64 -6.76 -15.23
N ALA A 279 0.45 -7.30 -15.51
CA ALA A 279 0.23 -8.17 -16.67
C ALA A 279 0.43 -7.40 -18.00
N ILE A 280 -0.03 -6.15 -18.07
CA ILE A 280 0.18 -5.28 -19.25
C ILE A 280 1.67 -4.95 -19.42
N ILE A 281 2.38 -4.62 -18.33
CA ILE A 281 3.83 -4.39 -18.36
C ILE A 281 4.56 -5.63 -18.90
N THR A 282 4.18 -6.82 -18.42
CA THR A 282 4.81 -8.06 -18.86
C THR A 282 4.46 -8.40 -20.30
N GLU A 283 3.27 -8.05 -20.81
CA GLU A 283 2.93 -8.21 -22.23
C GLU A 283 3.76 -7.27 -23.12
N GLU A 284 3.96 -6.01 -22.71
CA GLU A 284 4.64 -4.99 -23.50
C GLU A 284 6.16 -5.09 -23.45
N TYR A 285 6.72 -5.35 -22.26
CA TYR A 285 8.18 -5.36 -22.00
C TYR A 285 8.73 -6.77 -21.76
N GLY A 286 7.89 -7.80 -21.86
CA GLY A 286 8.26 -9.20 -21.67
C GLY A 286 8.57 -9.56 -20.22
N MET A 287 9.05 -10.78 -20.04
CA MET A 287 9.53 -11.27 -18.77
C MET A 287 10.67 -10.39 -18.22
N ALA A 288 11.53 -9.86 -19.08
CA ALA A 288 12.60 -8.95 -18.71
C ALA A 288 12.07 -7.69 -18.00
N GLY A 289 11.00 -7.07 -18.53
CA GLY A 289 10.35 -5.92 -17.89
C GLY A 289 9.68 -6.27 -16.56
N GLY A 290 8.95 -7.39 -16.52
CA GLY A 290 8.30 -7.87 -15.30
C GLY A 290 9.31 -8.20 -14.18
N LEU A 291 10.41 -8.90 -14.50
CA LEU A 291 11.47 -9.22 -13.53
C LEU A 291 12.26 -7.98 -13.11
N SER A 292 12.51 -7.03 -14.01
CA SER A 292 13.17 -5.77 -13.66
C SER A 292 12.33 -4.98 -12.65
N LEU A 293 11.01 -4.95 -12.82
CA LEU A 293 10.10 -4.31 -11.89
C LEU A 293 10.08 -5.00 -10.52
N LEU A 294 10.00 -6.34 -10.49
CA LEU A 294 10.12 -7.12 -9.27
C LEU A 294 11.45 -6.83 -8.56
N PHE A 295 12.55 -6.80 -9.31
CA PHE A 295 13.89 -6.50 -8.78
C PHE A 295 13.95 -5.11 -8.13
N LEU A 296 13.32 -4.09 -8.72
CA LEU A 296 13.26 -2.75 -8.12
C LEU A 296 12.52 -2.73 -6.78
N TYR A 297 11.41 -3.49 -6.64
CA TYR A 297 10.72 -3.61 -5.35
C TYR A 297 11.55 -4.40 -4.32
N LEU A 298 12.24 -5.46 -4.74
CA LEU A 298 13.15 -6.19 -3.86
C LEU A 298 14.35 -5.32 -3.44
N LEU A 299 14.86 -4.48 -4.33
CA LEU A 299 15.90 -3.50 -3.99
C LEU A 299 15.36 -2.44 -3.01
N LEU A 300 14.13 -1.98 -3.19
CA LEU A 300 13.47 -1.09 -2.23
C LEU A 300 13.31 -1.76 -0.86
N LEU A 301 12.87 -3.03 -0.81
CA LEU A 301 12.79 -3.83 0.41
C LEU A 301 14.16 -3.91 1.11
N PHE A 302 15.20 -4.25 0.36
CA PHE A 302 16.57 -4.31 0.89
C PHE A 302 16.99 -2.96 1.47
N ARG A 303 16.71 -1.85 0.78
CA ARG A 303 17.04 -0.49 1.29
C ARG A 303 16.23 -0.14 2.54
N ILE A 304 14.97 -0.54 2.64
CA ILE A 304 14.15 -0.40 3.84
C ILE A 304 14.80 -1.15 5.01
N PHE A 305 15.17 -2.42 4.84
CA PHE A 305 15.84 -3.19 5.89
C PHE A 305 17.18 -2.60 6.29
N MET A 306 18.00 -2.17 5.33
CA MET A 306 19.24 -1.46 5.62
C MET A 306 19.03 -0.17 6.40
N SER A 307 17.94 0.52 6.15
CA SER A 307 17.57 1.73 6.89
C SER A 307 17.14 1.41 8.33
N VAL A 308 16.41 0.31 8.54
CA VAL A 308 16.08 -0.20 9.90
C VAL A 308 17.35 -0.54 10.66
N TYR A 309 18.24 -1.36 10.06
CA TYR A 309 19.47 -1.81 10.69
C TYR A 309 20.37 -0.66 11.13
N LYS A 310 20.42 0.41 10.33
CA LYS A 310 21.26 1.58 10.61
C LYS A 310 20.62 2.61 11.56
N THR A 311 19.36 2.44 11.96
CA THR A 311 18.64 3.38 12.82
C THR A 311 18.77 2.96 14.28
N GLU A 312 19.28 3.85 15.15
CA GLU A 312 19.48 3.58 16.58
C GLU A 312 18.18 3.67 17.39
N HIS A 313 17.26 4.56 16.99
CA HIS A 313 16.02 4.79 17.70
C HIS A 313 14.99 3.69 17.43
N PHE A 314 14.55 2.98 18.46
CA PHE A 314 13.59 1.88 18.33
C PHE A 314 12.26 2.30 17.68
N PHE A 315 11.72 3.48 18.03
CA PHE A 315 10.54 4.03 17.36
C PHE A 315 10.80 4.23 15.86
N GLY A 316 11.98 4.76 15.49
CA GLY A 316 12.35 4.93 14.09
C GLY A 316 12.44 3.60 13.34
N GLN A 317 13.00 2.55 13.95
CA GLN A 317 13.04 1.20 13.38
C GLN A 317 11.64 0.67 13.09
N LEU A 318 10.76 0.70 14.10
CA LEU A 318 9.37 0.26 13.95
C LEU A 318 8.58 1.10 12.95
N LEU A 319 8.87 2.40 12.91
CA LEU A 319 8.23 3.32 11.97
C LEU A 319 8.61 2.98 10.52
N ILE A 320 9.89 2.75 10.22
CA ILE A 320 10.34 2.33 8.88
C ILE A 320 9.68 1.03 8.45
N VAL A 321 9.65 0.01 9.34
CA VAL A 321 8.98 -1.27 9.06
C VAL A 321 7.49 -1.06 8.86
N GLY A 322 6.86 -0.34 9.79
CA GLY A 322 5.41 -0.13 9.80
C GLY A 322 4.86 0.53 8.55
N VAL A 323 5.55 1.53 7.99
CA VAL A 323 5.07 2.23 6.80
C VAL A 323 5.73 1.75 5.50
N GLY A 324 6.92 1.14 5.57
CA GLY A 324 7.65 0.67 4.39
C GLY A 324 7.25 -0.73 3.94
N LEU A 325 7.08 -1.67 4.89
CA LEU A 325 6.72 -3.07 4.57
C LEU A 325 5.36 -3.20 3.86
N PRO A 326 4.30 -2.43 4.21
CA PRO A 326 3.04 -2.44 3.48
C PRO A 326 3.19 -2.22 1.96
N ILE A 327 4.06 -1.29 1.55
CA ILE A 327 4.31 -0.96 0.14
C ILE A 327 4.84 -2.20 -0.61
N ILE A 328 5.80 -2.88 -0.02
CA ILE A 328 6.43 -4.06 -0.62
C ILE A 328 5.45 -5.24 -0.66
N LEU A 329 4.75 -5.52 0.45
CA LEU A 329 3.79 -6.62 0.47
C LEU A 329 2.64 -6.39 -0.50
N GLN A 330 2.12 -5.16 -0.60
CA GLN A 330 1.11 -4.82 -1.59
C GLN A 330 1.62 -5.02 -3.03
N SER A 331 2.89 -4.67 -3.31
CA SER A 331 3.50 -4.89 -4.62
C SER A 331 3.61 -6.37 -4.96
N LEU A 332 4.12 -7.18 -4.03
CA LEU A 332 4.25 -8.63 -4.21
C LEU A 332 2.89 -9.31 -4.36
N VAL A 333 1.89 -8.89 -3.58
CA VAL A 333 0.52 -9.39 -3.70
C VAL A 333 -0.07 -9.04 -5.08
N ASN A 334 0.07 -7.80 -5.56
CA ASN A 334 -0.41 -7.40 -6.88
C ASN A 334 0.25 -8.24 -8.00
N MET A 335 1.57 -8.40 -7.98
CA MET A 335 2.29 -9.23 -8.95
C MET A 335 1.87 -10.70 -8.84
N GLY A 336 1.71 -11.23 -7.61
CA GLY A 336 1.28 -12.60 -7.36
C GLY A 336 -0.16 -12.87 -7.83
N VAL A 337 -1.05 -11.89 -7.75
CA VAL A 337 -2.41 -11.96 -8.34
C VAL A 337 -2.33 -12.11 -9.85
N ALA A 338 -1.51 -11.31 -10.52
CA ALA A 338 -1.36 -11.34 -11.97
C ALA A 338 -0.88 -12.70 -12.49
N VAL A 339 -0.04 -13.41 -11.71
CA VAL A 339 0.44 -14.77 -12.02
C VAL A 339 -0.37 -15.87 -11.33
N SER A 340 -1.48 -15.52 -10.66
CA SER A 340 -2.39 -16.47 -9.95
C SER A 340 -1.78 -17.22 -8.76
N ILE A 341 -0.78 -16.66 -8.09
CA ILE A 341 -0.29 -17.17 -6.81
C ILE A 341 -1.25 -16.78 -5.68
N PHE A 342 -1.93 -15.63 -5.81
CA PHE A 342 -2.91 -15.13 -4.86
C PHE A 342 -4.26 -14.89 -5.53
N PRO A 343 -5.39 -14.97 -4.78
CA PRO A 343 -6.70 -14.59 -5.29
C PRO A 343 -6.74 -13.09 -5.63
N VAL A 344 -7.67 -12.70 -6.50
CA VAL A 344 -7.84 -11.30 -6.93
C VAL A 344 -8.16 -10.41 -5.73
N THR A 345 -7.29 -9.43 -5.46
CA THR A 345 -7.36 -8.56 -4.28
C THR A 345 -7.90 -7.15 -4.56
N GLY A 346 -7.82 -6.70 -5.82
CA GLY A 346 -8.19 -5.32 -6.16
C GLY A 346 -7.24 -4.28 -5.54
N GLN A 347 -5.97 -4.63 -5.36
CA GLN A 347 -4.93 -3.75 -4.83
C GLN A 347 -4.06 -3.22 -5.97
N PRO A 348 -3.91 -1.88 -6.12
CA PRO A 348 -3.05 -1.32 -7.15
C PRO A 348 -1.57 -1.57 -6.85
N LEU A 349 -0.75 -1.59 -7.90
CA LEU A 349 0.70 -1.68 -7.76
C LEU A 349 1.28 -0.32 -7.33
N PRO A 350 1.86 -0.18 -6.12
CA PRO A 350 2.35 1.08 -5.58
C PRO A 350 3.32 1.80 -6.53
N LEU A 351 3.19 3.12 -6.67
CA LEU A 351 3.99 3.99 -7.56
C LEU A 351 3.82 3.76 -9.07
N ILE A 352 3.23 2.65 -9.50
CA ILE A 352 3.09 2.28 -10.92
C ILE A 352 1.64 2.44 -11.40
N SER A 353 0.67 1.84 -10.68
CA SER A 353 -0.74 1.87 -11.08
C SER A 353 -1.33 3.27 -11.09
N SER A 354 -2.31 3.51 -11.96
CA SER A 354 -3.14 4.72 -11.92
C SER A 354 -4.11 4.66 -10.73
N GLY A 355 -3.56 4.76 -9.52
CA GLY A 355 -4.27 4.58 -8.26
C GLY A 355 -4.82 5.87 -7.64
N GLY A 356 -4.82 7.00 -8.37
CA GLY A 356 -5.29 8.28 -7.83
C GLY A 356 -4.56 8.67 -6.54
N THR A 357 -5.31 9.00 -5.49
CA THR A 357 -4.75 9.44 -4.20
C THR A 357 -4.03 8.36 -3.40
N SER A 358 -4.15 7.07 -3.74
CA SER A 358 -3.39 5.99 -3.09
C SER A 358 -1.88 6.14 -3.33
N ILE A 359 -1.50 6.72 -4.48
CA ILE A 359 -0.11 7.08 -4.79
C ILE A 359 0.43 8.08 -3.77
N TRP A 360 -0.36 9.09 -3.38
CA TRP A 360 0.05 10.09 -2.38
C TRP A 360 0.35 9.46 -1.02
N MET A 361 -0.43 8.44 -0.63
CA MET A 361 -0.18 7.74 0.63
C MET A 361 1.10 6.89 0.58
N THR A 362 1.44 6.34 -0.58
CA THR A 362 2.73 5.68 -0.79
C THR A 362 3.89 6.67 -0.68
N PHE A 363 3.78 7.85 -1.30
CA PHE A 363 4.78 8.91 -1.17
C PHE A 363 4.87 9.46 0.26
N LEU A 364 3.75 9.59 0.97
CA LEU A 364 3.72 9.96 2.39
C LEU A 364 4.48 8.93 3.24
N ALA A 365 4.20 7.65 3.06
CA ALA A 365 4.87 6.56 3.77
C ALA A 365 6.39 6.55 3.49
N LEU A 366 6.80 6.72 2.23
CA LEU A 366 8.21 6.81 1.86
C LEU A 366 8.86 8.11 2.39
N GLY A 367 8.11 9.22 2.46
CA GLY A 367 8.55 10.45 3.11
C GLY A 367 8.82 10.27 4.60
N ILE A 368 7.98 9.49 5.30
CA ILE A 368 8.20 9.12 6.71
C ILE A 368 9.46 8.26 6.85
N VAL A 369 9.68 7.27 5.97
CA VAL A 369 10.93 6.49 5.95
C VAL A 369 12.15 7.42 5.76
N GLN A 370 12.05 8.36 4.84
CA GLN A 370 13.13 9.31 4.57
C GLN A 370 13.37 10.28 5.74
N SER A 371 12.34 10.67 6.46
CA SER A 371 12.47 11.48 7.69
C SER A 371 13.32 10.77 8.75
N VAL A 372 13.08 9.47 8.97
CA VAL A 372 13.88 8.68 9.93
C VAL A 372 15.34 8.58 9.48
N THR A 373 15.56 8.31 8.19
CA THR A 373 16.93 8.18 7.65
C THR A 373 17.68 9.51 7.60
N ALA A 374 17.00 10.64 7.43
CA ALA A 374 17.55 11.98 7.52
C ALA A 374 17.97 12.33 8.95
N GLY A 375 17.13 12.04 9.95
CA GLY A 375 17.46 12.26 11.36
C GLY A 375 18.68 11.47 11.83
N ARG A 376 18.90 10.28 11.29
CA ARG A 376 20.12 9.50 11.52
C ARG A 376 21.36 10.20 10.98
N MET A 377 21.29 10.77 9.78
CA MET A 377 22.45 11.46 9.18
C MET A 377 22.85 12.71 9.97
N ALA A 378 21.87 13.49 10.44
CA ALA A 378 22.14 14.64 11.31
C ALA A 378 22.84 14.24 12.62
N GLY A 379 22.38 13.17 13.28
CA GLY A 379 23.00 12.67 14.51
C GLY A 379 24.43 12.12 14.31
N ASN A 380 24.75 11.59 13.12
CA ASN A 380 26.11 11.15 12.80
C ASN A 380 27.04 12.33 12.52
N ASP A 381 26.53 13.41 11.92
CA ASP A 381 27.32 14.62 11.69
C ASP A 381 27.66 15.34 12.99
N GLU A 382 26.74 15.38 13.98
CA GLU A 382 27.01 15.87 15.33
C GLU A 382 28.03 15.02 16.11
N LYS A 383 28.10 13.72 15.84
CA LYS A 383 29.08 12.80 16.47
C LYS A 383 30.45 12.78 15.75
N ASN A 384 30.59 13.48 14.65
CA ASN A 384 31.85 13.49 13.89
C ASN A 384 32.86 14.45 14.56
N PRO A 385 34.02 13.96 15.05
CA PRO A 385 35.02 14.80 15.70
C PRO A 385 35.54 15.96 14.85
N LEU A 386 35.48 15.82 13.52
CA LEU A 386 35.93 16.85 12.59
C LEU A 386 34.95 18.03 12.52
N THR A 387 33.66 17.81 12.76
CA THR A 387 32.65 18.90 12.82
C THR A 387 32.84 19.71 14.11
N ILE A 388 33.14 19.05 15.22
CA ILE A 388 33.40 19.71 16.51
C ILE A 388 34.66 20.58 16.43
N LEU A 389 35.69 20.13 15.72
CA LEU A 389 36.92 20.91 15.51
C LEU A 389 36.74 22.09 14.57
N SER A 390 35.81 22.01 13.60
CA SER A 390 35.54 23.14 12.67
C SER A 390 34.68 24.24 13.29
N GLU A 391 33.95 23.96 14.37
CA GLU A 391 33.17 24.96 15.13
C GLU A 391 33.99 25.61 16.25
N ALA A 392 35.16 25.05 16.56
CA ALA A 392 36.05 25.56 17.61
C ALA A 392 37.18 26.44 17.09
N VAL A 393 37.22 26.69 15.78
CA VAL A 393 38.13 27.60 15.08
C VAL A 393 37.35 28.77 14.46
#